data_7e7fe240134bdaa6bbb43921d0d16838
#
_entry.id   7e7fe240134bdaa6bbb43921d0d16838
#
_cell.length_a   1.000
_cell.length_b   1.000
_cell.length_c   1.000
_cell.angle_alpha   90.00
_cell.angle_beta   90.00
_cell.angle_gamma   90.00
#
_symmetry.space_group_name_H-M   'P 1'
#
loop_
_entity.id
_entity.type
_entity.pdbx_description
1 polymer ?
#
loop_
_entity_poly.entity_id
_entity_poly.type
_entity_poly.pdbx_seq_one_letter_code
_entity_poly.pdbx_strand_id
1 'polypeptide(L)'
;MNTEDQTWLLLFPICINAIMSVSAYYLTIHLIPKIKSMFVKANLYGIDMSKKTSDKVPEAIGVVTGCVFLIIMFLFIPVPFTDHILKNENFPHDKFVEFLAALLSICCMLLLGFADDVLDLRWRHKLLLPTIASLPLLMVYYVNFNSTVIIIPKPLRPWFGFSLDLWIFYYVYMGMLAVFCTNAINILAGINGLEVGQSLIIATSILIFNIIELCGSQWKAHQFSIYFMLPYITTSLALFKFNWYPSQVFVGDTFCYLSGMTFAVVGIIGHFSKTTLLFFIPQIINFLYSVPQLFHFVPCPRHRLPKYNKETDKLESSITVFNKLELNIIGKVLMWILKTFKLIKWQEDEKGIVTCNNLTLINFILINTGPLKEPTLTTILLIIQIISSILAFIIRYPLASIFYDI
;
A
#
# COMPACT_ATOMS: atom_id res chain seq x y z
N MET A 1 -29.62 24.89 0.16
CA MET A 1 -29.84 23.44 0.06
C MET A 1 -30.34 23.01 1.43
N ASN A 2 -31.50 22.34 1.53
CA ASN A 2 -32.04 21.89 2.80
C ASN A 2 -31.13 20.80 3.38
N THR A 3 -31.08 20.69 4.70
CA THR A 3 -30.28 19.66 5.40
C THR A 3 -30.64 18.22 4.97
N GLU A 4 -31.92 18.00 4.64
CA GLU A 4 -32.41 16.71 4.12
C GLU A 4 -31.84 16.39 2.73
N ASP A 5 -31.75 17.37 1.81
CA ASP A 5 -31.16 17.19 0.48
C ASP A 5 -29.68 16.86 0.57
N GLN A 6 -28.98 17.51 1.49
CA GLN A 6 -27.54 17.25 1.71
C GLN A 6 -27.28 15.84 2.27
N THR A 7 -28.14 15.40 3.20
CA THR A 7 -28.05 14.06 3.78
C THR A 7 -28.34 12.98 2.73
N TRP A 8 -29.31 13.20 1.85
CA TRP A 8 -29.63 12.29 0.75
C TRP A 8 -28.45 12.18 -0.25
N LEU A 9 -27.89 13.32 -0.70
CA LEU A 9 -26.73 13.34 -1.60
C LEU A 9 -25.50 12.64 -1.01
N LEU A 10 -25.37 12.64 0.31
CA LEU A 10 -24.29 11.96 0.99
C LEU A 10 -24.55 10.45 1.08
N LEU A 11 -25.70 10.05 1.60
CA LEU A 11 -25.93 8.66 2.00
C LEU A 11 -26.34 7.75 0.84
N PHE A 12 -27.14 8.22 -0.10
CA PHE A 12 -27.66 7.40 -1.20
C PHE A 12 -26.55 6.74 -2.04
N PRO A 13 -25.54 7.45 -2.55
CA PRO A 13 -24.46 6.80 -3.29
C PRO A 13 -23.61 5.85 -2.43
N ILE A 14 -23.39 6.18 -1.15
CA ILE A 14 -22.64 5.31 -0.23
C ILE A 14 -23.38 4.01 0.01
N CYS A 15 -24.70 4.05 0.21
CA CYS A 15 -25.51 2.85 0.42
C CYS A 15 -25.49 1.92 -0.81
N ILE A 16 -25.64 2.48 -2.01
CA ILE A 16 -25.55 1.70 -3.26
C ILE A 16 -24.15 1.09 -3.40
N ASN A 17 -23.09 1.88 -3.15
CA ASN A 17 -21.73 1.41 -3.20
C ASN A 17 -21.49 0.26 -2.22
N ALA A 18 -22.02 0.36 -0.99
CA ALA A 18 -21.92 -0.70 0.01
C ALA A 18 -22.60 -2.01 -0.45
N ILE A 19 -23.80 -1.93 -1.03
CA ILE A 19 -24.51 -3.09 -1.57
C ILE A 19 -23.71 -3.74 -2.71
N MET A 20 -23.20 -2.92 -3.64
CA MET A 20 -22.36 -3.39 -4.74
C MET A 20 -21.05 -4.01 -4.22
N SER A 21 -20.48 -3.46 -3.17
CA SER A 21 -19.25 -3.96 -2.53
C SER A 21 -19.47 -5.33 -1.89
N VAL A 22 -20.64 -5.56 -1.27
CA VAL A 22 -21.01 -6.89 -0.76
C VAL A 22 -21.13 -7.89 -1.91
N SER A 23 -21.73 -7.49 -3.03
CA SER A 23 -21.81 -8.34 -4.23
C SER A 23 -20.40 -8.66 -4.78
N ALA A 24 -19.47 -7.69 -4.75
CA ALA A 24 -18.09 -7.88 -5.14
C ALA A 24 -17.37 -8.94 -4.28
N TYR A 25 -17.62 -8.92 -2.96
CA TYR A 25 -17.06 -9.93 -2.05
C TYR A 25 -17.48 -11.36 -2.47
N TYR A 26 -18.77 -11.59 -2.66
CA TYR A 26 -19.28 -12.90 -3.06
C TYR A 26 -18.80 -13.32 -4.44
N LEU A 27 -18.74 -12.37 -5.40
CA LEU A 27 -18.23 -12.63 -6.73
C LEU A 27 -16.75 -13.06 -6.68
N THR A 28 -15.93 -12.35 -5.92
CA THR A 28 -14.50 -12.66 -5.76
C THR A 28 -14.29 -14.03 -5.10
N ILE A 29 -15.04 -14.35 -4.03
CA ILE A 29 -14.98 -15.66 -3.37
C ILE A 29 -15.34 -16.80 -4.34
N HIS A 30 -16.29 -16.58 -5.24
CA HIS A 30 -16.71 -17.60 -6.22
C HIS A 30 -15.75 -17.75 -7.38
N LEU A 31 -15.11 -16.65 -7.81
CA LEU A 31 -14.20 -16.64 -8.97
C LEU A 31 -12.83 -17.26 -8.64
N ILE A 32 -12.21 -16.91 -7.51
CA ILE A 32 -10.86 -17.38 -7.17
C ILE A 32 -10.74 -18.91 -7.25
N PRO A 33 -11.59 -19.74 -6.63
CA PRO A 33 -11.47 -21.19 -6.71
C PRO A 33 -11.61 -21.76 -8.12
N LYS A 34 -12.44 -21.12 -8.96
CA LYS A 34 -12.68 -21.57 -10.35
C LYS A 34 -11.49 -21.28 -11.27
N ILE A 35 -10.81 -20.15 -11.03
CA ILE A 35 -9.76 -19.64 -11.94
C ILE A 35 -8.37 -20.13 -11.52
N LYS A 36 -8.12 -20.44 -10.25
CA LYS A 36 -6.79 -20.83 -9.74
C LYS A 36 -6.12 -21.95 -10.56
N SER A 37 -6.87 -22.93 -11.04
CA SER A 37 -6.32 -24.01 -11.88
C SER A 37 -5.87 -23.54 -13.27
N MET A 38 -6.47 -22.46 -13.78
CA MET A 38 -6.09 -21.87 -15.08
C MET A 38 -4.73 -21.17 -14.98
N PHE A 39 -4.44 -20.48 -13.85
CA PHE A 39 -3.14 -19.85 -13.60
C PHE A 39 -2.03 -20.89 -13.56
N VAL A 40 -2.24 -22.02 -12.85
CA VAL A 40 -1.25 -23.10 -12.82
C VAL A 40 -1.01 -23.68 -14.23
N LYS A 41 -2.07 -23.84 -15.05
CA LYS A 41 -1.94 -24.29 -16.46
C LYS A 41 -1.20 -23.27 -17.33
N ALA A 42 -1.34 -21.99 -17.05
CA ALA A 42 -0.63 -20.90 -17.73
C ALA A 42 0.82 -20.71 -17.23
N ASN A 43 1.33 -21.61 -16.37
CA ASN A 43 2.63 -21.50 -15.72
C ASN A 43 2.79 -20.28 -14.78
N LEU A 44 1.68 -19.68 -14.31
CA LEU A 44 1.67 -18.61 -13.32
C LEU A 44 1.49 -19.25 -11.93
N TYR A 45 2.57 -19.73 -11.35
CA TYR A 45 2.59 -20.34 -10.03
C TYR A 45 3.95 -20.17 -9.35
N GLY A 46 3.93 -20.05 -8.03
CA GLY A 46 5.11 -20.12 -7.18
C GLY A 46 5.13 -21.40 -6.34
N ILE A 47 6.23 -21.62 -5.64
CA ILE A 47 6.38 -22.69 -4.62
C ILE A 47 6.53 -21.97 -3.28
N ASP A 48 5.73 -22.37 -2.31
CA ASP A 48 5.83 -21.81 -0.95
C ASP A 48 7.11 -22.34 -0.27
N MET A 49 8.10 -21.45 -0.16
CA MET A 49 9.40 -21.77 0.44
C MET A 49 9.33 -21.90 1.97
N SER A 50 8.22 -21.51 2.57
CA SER A 50 7.97 -21.56 4.02
C SER A 50 7.24 -22.83 4.46
N LYS A 51 7.14 -23.84 3.60
CA LYS A 51 6.45 -25.12 3.84
C LYS A 51 7.30 -26.34 3.53
N LYS A 52 6.90 -27.49 4.10
CA LYS A 52 7.50 -28.81 3.79
C LYS A 52 7.12 -29.31 2.42
N THR A 53 5.93 -28.96 1.94
CA THR A 53 5.41 -29.38 0.63
C THR A 53 5.92 -28.47 -0.47
N SER A 54 6.15 -29.04 -1.65
CA SER A 54 6.54 -28.30 -2.85
C SER A 54 5.34 -28.14 -3.81
N ASP A 55 4.15 -27.93 -3.26
CA ASP A 55 2.94 -27.80 -4.05
C ASP A 55 2.97 -26.48 -4.87
N LYS A 56 2.44 -26.56 -6.09
CA LYS A 56 2.30 -25.38 -6.95
C LYS A 56 1.14 -24.52 -6.47
N VAL A 57 1.45 -23.32 -6.01
CA VAL A 57 0.46 -22.32 -5.58
C VAL A 57 0.26 -21.31 -6.71
N PRO A 58 -0.97 -21.12 -7.23
CA PRO A 58 -1.23 -20.12 -8.27
C PRO A 58 -0.85 -18.72 -7.81
N GLU A 59 -0.15 -17.99 -8.66
CA GLU A 59 0.40 -16.65 -8.43
C GLU A 59 -0.35 -15.59 -9.25
N ALA A 60 -0.14 -14.30 -8.95
CA ALA A 60 -0.81 -13.17 -9.61
C ALA A 60 -2.35 -13.15 -9.47
N ILE A 61 -2.92 -13.82 -8.47
CA ILE A 61 -4.38 -13.85 -8.26
C ILE A 61 -4.94 -12.45 -7.90
N GLY A 62 -4.07 -11.51 -7.54
CA GLY A 62 -4.43 -10.10 -7.40
C GLY A 62 -5.14 -9.51 -8.61
N VAL A 63 -4.88 -10.02 -9.83
CA VAL A 63 -5.57 -9.55 -11.04
C VAL A 63 -7.07 -9.86 -11.00
N VAL A 64 -7.48 -11.02 -10.47
CA VAL A 64 -8.91 -11.39 -10.34
C VAL A 64 -9.61 -10.41 -9.41
N THR A 65 -8.99 -10.13 -8.27
CA THR A 65 -9.50 -9.17 -7.28
C THR A 65 -9.60 -7.76 -7.88
N GLY A 66 -8.56 -7.32 -8.59
CA GLY A 66 -8.52 -6.03 -9.24
C GLY A 66 -9.54 -5.88 -10.37
N CYS A 67 -9.75 -6.94 -11.16
CA CYS A 67 -10.79 -6.92 -12.21
C CYS A 67 -12.20 -6.81 -11.60
N VAL A 68 -12.52 -7.56 -10.53
CA VAL A 68 -13.81 -7.45 -9.85
C VAL A 68 -13.98 -6.05 -9.27
N PHE A 69 -12.95 -5.51 -8.59
CA PHE A 69 -12.96 -4.14 -8.09
C PHE A 69 -13.28 -3.13 -9.21
N LEU A 70 -12.56 -3.19 -10.35
CA LEU A 70 -12.79 -2.26 -11.47
C LEU A 70 -14.17 -2.43 -12.10
N ILE A 71 -14.68 -3.64 -12.26
CA ILE A 71 -16.03 -3.90 -12.77
C ILE A 71 -17.07 -3.20 -11.89
N ILE A 72 -16.97 -3.38 -10.57
CA ILE A 72 -17.88 -2.72 -9.63
C ILE A 72 -17.77 -1.20 -9.72
N MET A 73 -16.55 -0.67 -9.81
CA MET A 73 -16.34 0.77 -9.92
C MET A 73 -16.87 1.34 -11.24
N PHE A 74 -16.72 0.62 -12.36
CA PHE A 74 -17.30 1.05 -13.66
C PHE A 74 -18.84 1.04 -13.63
N LEU A 75 -19.45 0.02 -13.01
CA LEU A 75 -20.90 -0.03 -12.84
C LEU A 75 -21.40 1.06 -11.87
N PHE A 76 -20.56 1.48 -10.95
CA PHE A 76 -20.90 2.53 -9.98
C PHE A 76 -20.78 3.95 -10.54
N ILE A 77 -20.05 4.17 -11.66
CA ILE A 77 -19.84 5.52 -12.24
C ILE A 77 -21.12 6.38 -12.31
N PRO A 78 -22.29 5.91 -12.81
CA PRO A 78 -23.46 6.77 -12.94
C PRO A 78 -24.10 7.17 -11.60
N VAL A 79 -23.85 6.40 -10.52
CA VAL A 79 -24.55 6.56 -9.23
C VAL A 79 -24.29 7.92 -8.56
N PRO A 80 -23.04 8.42 -8.43
CA PRO A 80 -22.76 9.74 -7.86
C PRO A 80 -23.35 10.91 -8.68
N PHE A 81 -23.67 10.68 -9.96
CA PHE A 81 -24.17 11.70 -10.87
C PHE A 81 -25.67 11.59 -11.17
N THR A 82 -26.38 10.69 -10.49
CA THR A 82 -27.80 10.38 -10.72
C THR A 82 -28.68 11.63 -10.63
N ASP A 83 -28.45 12.48 -9.63
CA ASP A 83 -29.24 13.71 -9.44
C ASP A 83 -29.09 14.68 -10.60
N HIS A 84 -27.89 14.89 -11.12
CA HIS A 84 -27.62 15.76 -12.26
C HIS A 84 -28.22 15.21 -13.56
N ILE A 85 -28.22 13.88 -13.72
CA ILE A 85 -28.80 13.22 -14.89
C ILE A 85 -30.33 13.31 -14.86
N LEU A 86 -30.94 13.02 -13.69
CA LEU A 86 -32.42 13.02 -13.58
C LEU A 86 -33.06 14.41 -13.55
N LYS A 87 -32.38 15.39 -12.93
CA LYS A 87 -32.88 16.76 -12.81
C LYS A 87 -32.55 17.65 -14.01
N ASN A 88 -31.80 17.09 -14.99
CA ASN A 88 -31.35 17.83 -16.18
C ASN A 88 -30.54 19.10 -15.82
N GLU A 89 -29.81 19.08 -14.70
CA GLU A 89 -28.94 20.14 -14.24
C GLU A 89 -27.57 20.09 -14.95
N ASN A 90 -26.81 21.18 -14.83
CA ASN A 90 -25.45 21.21 -15.38
C ASN A 90 -24.62 20.04 -14.83
N PHE A 91 -24.18 19.16 -15.73
CA PHE A 91 -23.41 17.98 -15.36
C PHE A 91 -22.01 18.38 -14.84
N PRO A 92 -21.56 17.86 -13.70
CA PRO A 92 -20.28 18.22 -13.09
C PRO A 92 -19.11 17.51 -13.80
N HIS A 93 -18.73 18.02 -14.97
CA HIS A 93 -17.67 17.44 -15.82
C HIS A 93 -16.35 17.28 -15.06
N ASP A 94 -15.98 18.24 -14.21
CA ASP A 94 -14.72 18.21 -13.45
C ASP A 94 -14.68 16.98 -12.53
N LYS A 95 -15.77 16.72 -11.78
CA LYS A 95 -15.86 15.56 -10.88
C LYS A 95 -15.90 14.23 -11.62
N PHE A 96 -16.53 14.21 -12.77
CA PHE A 96 -16.54 13.04 -13.65
C PHE A 96 -15.15 12.73 -14.19
N VAL A 97 -14.41 13.74 -14.63
CA VAL A 97 -13.03 13.58 -15.10
C VAL A 97 -12.09 13.13 -13.97
N GLU A 98 -12.24 13.67 -12.74
CA GLU A 98 -11.51 13.19 -11.56
C GLU A 98 -11.75 11.69 -11.33
N PHE A 99 -13.01 11.26 -11.41
CA PHE A 99 -13.37 9.85 -11.22
C PHE A 99 -12.75 8.95 -12.29
N LEU A 100 -12.83 9.35 -13.56
CA LEU A 100 -12.25 8.59 -14.67
C LEU A 100 -10.71 8.54 -14.61
N ALA A 101 -10.04 9.64 -14.26
CA ALA A 101 -8.59 9.67 -14.12
C ALA A 101 -8.10 8.78 -12.98
N ALA A 102 -8.85 8.75 -11.86
CA ALA A 102 -8.61 7.84 -10.77
C ALA A 102 -8.67 6.38 -11.23
N LEU A 103 -9.76 5.99 -11.89
CA LEU A 103 -9.94 4.65 -12.43
C LEU A 103 -8.90 4.29 -13.48
N LEU A 104 -8.54 5.22 -14.37
CA LEU A 104 -7.53 5.00 -15.39
C LEU A 104 -6.16 4.73 -14.77
N SER A 105 -5.75 5.50 -13.76
CA SER A 105 -4.48 5.28 -13.05
C SER A 105 -4.44 3.93 -12.34
N ILE A 106 -5.54 3.54 -11.68
CA ILE A 106 -5.64 2.24 -11.02
C ILE A 106 -5.64 1.09 -12.03
N CYS A 107 -6.37 1.24 -13.15
CA CYS A 107 -6.42 0.25 -14.23
C CYS A 107 -5.03 0.05 -14.87
N CYS A 108 -4.32 1.15 -15.16
CA CYS A 108 -2.95 1.10 -15.64
C CYS A 108 -2.03 0.35 -14.66
N MET A 109 -2.14 0.63 -13.36
CA MET A 109 -1.30 -0.08 -12.37
C MET A 109 -1.65 -1.54 -12.21
N LEU A 110 -2.92 -1.91 -12.30
CA LEU A 110 -3.33 -3.31 -12.32
C LEU A 110 -2.71 -4.06 -13.51
N LEU A 111 -2.79 -3.45 -14.71
CA LEU A 111 -2.21 -4.02 -15.93
C LEU A 111 -0.68 -4.14 -15.82
N LEU A 112 -0.02 -3.09 -15.33
CA LEU A 112 1.45 -3.07 -15.17
C LEU A 112 1.92 -4.05 -14.11
N GLY A 113 1.17 -4.22 -13.00
CA GLY A 113 1.46 -5.22 -11.98
C GLY A 113 1.32 -6.64 -12.52
N PHE A 114 0.28 -6.90 -13.31
CA PHE A 114 0.13 -8.20 -13.96
C PHE A 114 1.23 -8.46 -15.01
N ALA A 115 1.62 -7.44 -15.76
CA ALA A 115 2.74 -7.54 -16.69
C ALA A 115 4.07 -7.81 -15.94
N ASP A 116 4.25 -7.26 -14.75
CA ASP A 116 5.41 -7.52 -13.90
C ASP A 116 5.44 -8.98 -13.41
N ASP A 117 4.31 -9.51 -12.94
CA ASP A 117 4.19 -10.91 -12.51
C ASP A 117 4.46 -11.91 -13.67
N VAL A 118 4.12 -11.54 -14.92
CA VAL A 118 4.31 -12.41 -16.11
C VAL A 118 5.71 -12.30 -16.69
N LEU A 119 6.30 -11.09 -16.70
CA LEU A 119 7.54 -10.78 -17.42
C LEU A 119 8.78 -10.67 -16.52
N ASP A 120 8.63 -10.69 -15.20
CA ASP A 120 9.70 -10.48 -14.20
C ASP A 120 10.53 -9.22 -14.53
N LEU A 121 9.89 -8.07 -14.50
CA LEU A 121 10.46 -6.80 -14.93
C LEU A 121 11.65 -6.40 -14.05
N ARG A 122 12.67 -5.80 -14.69
CA ARG A 122 13.84 -5.29 -13.98
C ARG A 122 13.46 -4.15 -13.03
N TRP A 123 14.11 -4.05 -11.88
CA TRP A 123 13.84 -3.07 -10.83
C TRP A 123 13.72 -1.61 -11.31
N ARG A 124 14.47 -1.21 -12.33
CA ARG A 124 14.40 0.14 -12.93
C ARG A 124 13.01 0.44 -13.51
N HIS A 125 12.37 -0.54 -14.14
CA HIS A 125 11.03 -0.39 -14.69
C HIS A 125 9.97 -0.30 -13.58
N LYS A 126 10.14 -1.01 -12.47
CA LYS A 126 9.25 -0.96 -11.30
C LYS A 126 9.14 0.42 -10.66
N LEU A 127 10.10 1.32 -10.86
CA LEU A 127 10.02 2.72 -10.44
C LEU A 127 9.40 3.63 -11.51
N LEU A 128 9.71 3.39 -12.79
CA LEU A 128 9.24 4.23 -13.90
C LEU A 128 7.74 4.02 -14.18
N LEU A 129 7.27 2.78 -14.15
CA LEU A 129 5.90 2.45 -14.53
C LEU A 129 4.84 3.09 -13.62
N PRO A 130 4.94 3.09 -12.29
CA PRO A 130 4.01 3.81 -11.41
C PRO A 130 4.01 5.32 -11.66
N THR A 131 5.17 5.90 -12.00
CA THR A 131 5.27 7.32 -12.35
C THR A 131 4.43 7.61 -13.60
N ILE A 132 4.55 6.81 -14.66
CA ILE A 132 3.75 6.98 -15.89
C ILE A 132 2.26 6.77 -15.60
N ALA A 133 1.91 5.73 -14.85
CA ALA A 133 0.52 5.42 -14.51
C ALA A 133 -0.15 6.51 -13.65
N SER A 134 0.62 7.30 -12.90
CA SER A 134 0.10 8.41 -12.11
C SER A 134 -0.12 9.70 -12.91
N LEU A 135 0.42 9.83 -14.13
CA LEU A 135 0.31 11.07 -14.94
C LEU A 135 -1.12 11.52 -15.20
N PRO A 136 -2.09 10.65 -15.56
CA PRO A 136 -3.48 11.09 -15.74
C PRO A 136 -4.07 11.73 -14.48
N LEU A 137 -3.78 11.15 -13.32
CA LEU A 137 -4.20 11.67 -12.02
C LEU A 137 -3.60 13.04 -11.73
N LEU A 138 -2.27 13.18 -11.94
CA LEU A 138 -1.55 14.43 -11.71
C LEU A 138 -2.00 15.53 -12.65
N MET A 139 -2.30 15.20 -13.92
CA MET A 139 -2.81 16.15 -14.88
C MET A 139 -4.20 16.69 -14.51
N VAL A 140 -5.09 15.79 -14.06
CA VAL A 140 -6.42 16.21 -13.59
C VAL A 140 -6.31 17.03 -12.31
N TYR A 141 -5.42 16.68 -11.40
CA TYR A 141 -5.16 17.49 -10.21
C TYR A 141 -4.69 18.90 -10.58
N TYR A 142 -3.79 19.03 -11.56
CA TYR A 142 -3.32 20.31 -12.07
C TYR A 142 -4.45 21.16 -12.64
N VAL A 143 -5.32 20.58 -13.46
CA VAL A 143 -6.40 21.30 -14.15
C VAL A 143 -7.50 21.73 -13.16
N ASN A 144 -7.91 20.85 -12.25
CA ASN A 144 -9.08 21.07 -11.40
C ASN A 144 -8.76 21.81 -10.10
N PHE A 145 -7.61 21.55 -9.51
CA PHE A 145 -7.30 22.09 -8.18
C PHE A 145 -6.20 23.14 -8.21
N ASN A 146 -5.13 22.88 -8.95
CA ASN A 146 -3.94 23.72 -9.03
C ASN A 146 -3.47 24.28 -7.66
N SER A 147 -3.75 23.54 -6.59
CA SER A 147 -3.43 23.94 -5.21
C SER A 147 -2.13 23.25 -4.77
N THR A 148 -1.05 24.02 -4.78
CA THR A 148 0.31 23.55 -4.45
C THR A 148 0.81 24.11 -3.12
N VAL A 149 -0.06 24.79 -2.38
CA VAL A 149 0.25 25.46 -1.13
C VAL A 149 0.17 24.48 0.06
N ILE A 150 1.19 24.49 0.89
CA ILE A 150 1.21 23.78 2.17
C ILE A 150 1.14 24.75 3.35
N ILE A 151 0.41 24.38 4.40
CA ILE A 151 0.38 25.13 5.65
C ILE A 151 1.61 24.74 6.47
N ILE A 152 2.32 25.76 6.97
CA ILE A 152 3.53 25.60 7.78
C ILE A 152 3.16 25.42 9.26
N PRO A 153 3.76 24.43 9.97
CA PRO A 153 3.58 24.27 11.42
C PRO A 153 3.97 25.51 12.20
N LYS A 154 3.25 25.83 13.27
CA LYS A 154 3.48 27.01 14.14
C LYS A 154 4.95 27.28 14.48
N PRO A 155 5.78 26.29 14.88
CA PRO A 155 7.17 26.54 15.24
C PRO A 155 8.06 27.01 14.07
N LEU A 156 7.69 26.70 12.82
CA LEU A 156 8.47 27.05 11.64
C LEU A 156 7.98 28.33 10.94
N ARG A 157 6.81 28.87 11.35
CA ARG A 157 6.23 30.08 10.76
C ARG A 157 7.11 31.34 10.84
N PRO A 158 7.94 31.54 11.90
CA PRO A 158 8.85 32.67 11.95
C PRO A 158 9.86 32.74 10.79
N TRP A 159 10.21 31.57 10.20
CA TRP A 159 11.20 31.49 9.09
C TRP A 159 10.54 31.39 7.72
N PHE A 160 9.39 30.72 7.61
CA PHE A 160 8.77 30.37 6.32
C PHE A 160 7.40 31.02 6.09
N GLY A 161 6.88 31.80 7.05
CA GLY A 161 5.52 32.35 6.97
C GLY A 161 4.43 31.32 7.26
N PHE A 162 3.17 31.71 7.06
CA PHE A 162 2.00 30.87 7.34
C PHE A 162 1.84 29.72 6.35
N SER A 163 2.16 29.96 5.09
CA SER A 163 2.02 29.00 4.00
C SER A 163 3.17 29.09 3.02
N LEU A 164 3.50 27.98 2.37
CA LEU A 164 4.55 27.88 1.37
C LEU A 164 3.97 27.23 0.11
N ASP A 165 4.15 27.90 -1.01
CA ASP A 165 3.81 27.33 -2.34
C ASP A 165 4.98 26.49 -2.85
N LEU A 166 4.75 25.21 -3.06
CA LEU A 166 5.73 24.27 -3.55
C LEU A 166 5.80 24.18 -5.08
N TRP A 167 4.81 24.74 -5.79
CA TRP A 167 4.75 24.71 -7.24
C TRP A 167 4.94 23.29 -7.78
N ILE A 168 5.88 23.13 -8.74
CA ILE A 168 6.19 21.85 -9.38
C ILE A 168 6.61 20.75 -8.38
N PHE A 169 7.25 21.11 -7.26
CA PHE A 169 7.66 20.16 -6.24
C PHE A 169 6.49 19.46 -5.57
N TYR A 170 5.31 20.07 -5.55
CA TYR A 170 4.10 19.44 -5.04
C TYR A 170 3.66 18.28 -5.94
N TYR A 171 3.74 18.44 -7.26
CA TYR A 171 3.45 17.37 -8.23
C TYR A 171 4.49 16.26 -8.17
N VAL A 172 5.77 16.60 -8.00
CA VAL A 172 6.84 15.63 -7.76
C VAL A 172 6.56 14.82 -6.49
N TYR A 173 6.14 15.49 -5.40
CA TYR A 173 5.75 14.82 -4.17
C TYR A 173 4.58 13.84 -4.38
N MET A 174 3.52 14.24 -5.09
CA MET A 174 2.39 13.36 -5.38
C MET A 174 2.79 12.16 -6.25
N GLY A 175 3.62 12.37 -7.27
CA GLY A 175 4.17 11.28 -8.09
C GLY A 175 5.03 10.32 -7.26
N MET A 176 5.90 10.85 -6.38
CA MET A 176 6.69 10.03 -5.45
C MET A 176 5.81 9.28 -4.46
N LEU A 177 4.69 9.86 -4.00
CA LEU A 177 3.71 9.17 -3.16
C LEU A 177 3.13 7.95 -3.88
N ALA A 178 2.72 8.09 -5.14
CA ALA A 178 2.19 6.99 -5.93
C ALA A 178 3.25 5.87 -6.11
N VAL A 179 4.49 6.23 -6.45
CA VAL A 179 5.61 5.27 -6.58
C VAL A 179 5.90 4.60 -5.24
N PHE A 180 5.90 5.36 -4.15
CA PHE A 180 6.15 4.82 -2.82
C PHE A 180 5.05 3.86 -2.39
N CYS A 181 3.78 4.25 -2.45
CA CYS A 181 2.66 3.40 -2.02
C CYS A 181 2.64 2.06 -2.77
N THR A 182 2.90 2.07 -4.09
CA THR A 182 2.90 0.85 -4.92
C THR A 182 4.05 -0.09 -4.56
N ASN A 183 5.24 0.44 -4.32
CA ASN A 183 6.42 -0.39 -4.02
C ASN A 183 6.52 -0.76 -2.53
N ALA A 184 6.05 0.08 -1.62
CA ALA A 184 6.22 -0.12 -0.18
C ALA A 184 5.52 -1.37 0.35
N ILE A 185 4.32 -1.70 -0.19
CA ILE A 185 3.58 -2.91 0.13
C ILE A 185 4.37 -4.13 -0.35
N ASN A 186 4.92 -4.10 -1.56
CA ASN A 186 5.70 -5.17 -2.14
C ASN A 186 7.05 -5.38 -1.43
N ILE A 187 7.68 -4.33 -0.93
CA ILE A 187 8.94 -4.44 -0.18
C ILE A 187 8.73 -5.09 1.20
N LEU A 188 7.57 -4.89 1.84
CA LEU A 188 7.16 -5.56 3.07
C LEU A 188 6.24 -6.74 2.74
N ALA A 189 6.77 -7.78 2.10
CA ALA A 189 6.07 -8.92 1.58
C ALA A 189 6.85 -10.22 1.79
N GLY A 190 6.25 -11.36 1.44
CA GLY A 190 6.93 -12.64 1.32
C GLY A 190 6.63 -13.65 2.42
N ILE A 191 5.58 -13.44 3.19
CA ILE A 191 4.96 -14.44 4.09
C ILE A 191 3.45 -14.44 3.90
N ASN A 192 2.84 -15.60 4.08
CA ASN A 192 1.41 -15.80 3.79
C ASN A 192 0.51 -14.79 4.53
N GLY A 193 -0.36 -14.11 3.77
CA GLY A 193 -1.35 -13.19 4.29
C GLY A 193 -0.85 -11.79 4.64
N LEU A 194 0.45 -11.51 4.52
CA LEU A 194 0.99 -10.22 4.94
C LEU A 194 0.59 -9.09 3.99
N GLU A 195 0.75 -9.27 2.68
CA GLU A 195 0.49 -8.26 1.66
C GLU A 195 -0.98 -7.80 1.69
N VAL A 196 -1.89 -8.76 1.74
CA VAL A 196 -3.33 -8.46 1.80
C VAL A 196 -3.71 -7.92 3.17
N GLY A 197 -3.18 -8.51 4.23
CA GLY A 197 -3.52 -8.12 5.61
C GLY A 197 -3.09 -6.68 5.93
N GLN A 198 -1.86 -6.28 5.60
CA GLN A 198 -1.42 -4.90 5.79
C GLN A 198 -2.24 -3.92 4.97
N SER A 199 -2.56 -4.28 3.71
CA SER A 199 -3.36 -3.44 2.82
C SER A 199 -4.80 -3.27 3.32
N LEU A 200 -5.41 -4.33 3.88
CA LEU A 200 -6.74 -4.27 4.50
C LEU A 200 -6.75 -3.33 5.72
N ILE A 201 -5.72 -3.38 6.57
CA ILE A 201 -5.63 -2.51 7.75
C ILE A 201 -5.46 -1.05 7.30
N ILE A 202 -4.60 -0.78 6.31
CA ILE A 202 -4.44 0.56 5.74
C ILE A 202 -5.77 1.06 5.15
N ALA A 203 -6.43 0.26 4.31
CA ALA A 203 -7.70 0.61 3.69
C ALA A 203 -8.80 0.89 4.72
N THR A 204 -8.89 0.06 5.76
CA THR A 204 -9.84 0.24 6.86
C THR A 204 -9.54 1.51 7.65
N SER A 205 -8.27 1.82 7.88
CA SER A 205 -7.84 3.06 8.54
C SER A 205 -8.21 4.30 7.72
N ILE A 206 -7.99 4.25 6.39
CA ILE A 206 -8.43 5.30 5.47
C ILE A 206 -9.95 5.43 5.48
N LEU A 207 -10.70 4.33 5.48
CA LEU A 207 -12.16 4.36 5.54
C LEU A 207 -12.65 5.01 6.84
N ILE A 208 -12.12 4.61 8.00
CA ILE A 208 -12.46 5.21 9.30
C ILE A 208 -12.15 6.71 9.31
N PHE A 209 -10.96 7.09 8.81
CA PHE A 209 -10.58 8.50 8.67
C PHE A 209 -11.61 9.27 7.82
N ASN A 210 -11.98 8.74 6.66
CA ASN A 210 -12.94 9.42 5.79
C ASN A 210 -14.34 9.51 6.42
N ILE A 211 -14.79 8.52 7.17
CA ILE A 211 -16.08 8.56 7.88
C ILE A 211 -16.06 9.68 8.94
N ILE A 212 -14.97 9.85 9.69
CA ILE A 212 -14.83 10.93 10.67
C ILE A 212 -14.90 12.30 9.99
N GLU A 213 -14.22 12.45 8.86
CA GLU A 213 -14.13 13.72 8.13
C GLU A 213 -15.37 14.04 7.26
N LEU A 214 -16.37 13.14 7.16
CA LEU A 214 -17.64 13.40 6.46
C LEU A 214 -18.43 14.58 7.07
N CYS A 215 -18.21 14.89 8.35
CA CYS A 215 -18.82 16.02 9.03
C CYS A 215 -18.08 17.35 8.76
N GLY A 216 -16.93 17.30 8.09
CA GLY A 216 -16.08 18.47 7.81
C GLY A 216 -16.47 19.22 6.53
N SER A 217 -15.77 20.33 6.28
CA SER A 217 -15.98 21.18 5.09
C SER A 217 -15.64 20.47 3.76
N GLN A 218 -14.76 19.47 3.79
CA GLN A 218 -14.29 18.73 2.62
C GLN A 218 -15.02 17.38 2.43
N TRP A 219 -16.23 17.22 2.99
CA TRP A 219 -16.98 15.95 2.98
C TRP A 219 -17.10 15.29 1.60
N LYS A 220 -17.18 16.07 0.50
CA LYS A 220 -17.25 15.51 -0.88
C LYS A 220 -15.99 14.76 -1.28
N ALA A 221 -14.82 15.25 -0.89
CA ALA A 221 -13.54 14.59 -1.17
C ALA A 221 -13.41 13.29 -0.35
N HIS A 222 -13.88 13.28 0.89
CA HIS A 222 -13.92 12.10 1.73
C HIS A 222 -14.96 11.08 1.27
N GLN A 223 -16.13 11.54 0.80
CA GLN A 223 -17.14 10.69 0.17
C GLN A 223 -16.58 10.00 -1.09
N PHE A 224 -15.86 10.72 -1.94
CA PHE A 224 -15.16 10.15 -3.10
C PHE A 224 -14.20 9.02 -2.68
N SER A 225 -13.41 9.23 -1.64
CA SER A 225 -12.51 8.21 -1.12
C SER A 225 -13.25 6.97 -0.62
N ILE A 226 -14.40 7.12 0.06
CA ILE A 226 -15.24 6.00 0.52
C ILE A 226 -15.70 5.14 -0.64
N TYR A 227 -16.06 5.72 -1.79
CA TYR A 227 -16.48 4.99 -2.98
C TYR A 227 -15.43 3.99 -3.48
N PHE A 228 -14.14 4.31 -3.32
CA PHE A 228 -13.05 3.41 -3.69
C PHE A 228 -12.73 2.42 -2.56
N MET A 229 -12.79 2.87 -1.31
CA MET A 229 -12.37 2.04 -0.18
C MET A 229 -13.31 0.88 0.10
N LEU A 230 -14.63 1.06 -0.01
CA LEU A 230 -15.59 -0.01 0.27
C LEU A 230 -15.42 -1.22 -0.66
N PRO A 231 -15.47 -1.09 -2.00
CA PRO A 231 -15.26 -2.25 -2.88
C PRO A 231 -13.84 -2.79 -2.82
N TYR A 232 -12.83 -1.96 -2.55
CA TYR A 232 -11.46 -2.41 -2.36
C TYR A 232 -11.35 -3.33 -1.12
N ILE A 233 -11.91 -2.91 0.02
CA ILE A 233 -11.87 -3.71 1.27
C ILE A 233 -12.59 -5.05 1.06
N THR A 234 -13.77 -5.04 0.45
CA THR A 234 -14.57 -6.26 0.30
C THR A 234 -13.91 -7.27 -0.66
N THR A 235 -13.38 -6.83 -1.80
CA THR A 235 -12.67 -7.70 -2.73
C THR A 235 -11.36 -8.22 -2.14
N SER A 236 -10.62 -7.38 -1.42
CA SER A 236 -9.39 -7.77 -0.73
C SER A 236 -9.64 -8.72 0.43
N LEU A 237 -10.74 -8.54 1.18
CA LEU A 237 -11.15 -9.46 2.25
C LEU A 237 -11.46 -10.86 1.69
N ALA A 238 -12.10 -10.93 0.52
CA ALA A 238 -12.33 -12.19 -0.17
C ALA A 238 -11.00 -12.87 -0.57
N LEU A 239 -10.05 -12.10 -1.09
CA LEU A 239 -8.70 -12.61 -1.42
C LEU A 239 -7.95 -13.08 -0.16
N PHE A 240 -8.03 -12.33 0.93
CA PHE A 240 -7.37 -12.65 2.20
C PHE A 240 -7.74 -14.03 2.73
N LYS A 241 -8.99 -14.46 2.56
CA LYS A 241 -9.44 -15.80 2.92
C LYS A 241 -8.63 -16.91 2.26
N PHE A 242 -8.18 -16.72 1.02
CA PHE A 242 -7.40 -17.70 0.27
C PHE A 242 -5.89 -17.51 0.40
N ASN A 243 -5.45 -16.30 0.76
CA ASN A 243 -4.04 -15.95 0.90
C ASN A 243 -3.53 -16.14 2.35
N TRP A 244 -4.43 -16.26 3.34
CA TRP A 244 -4.04 -16.57 4.72
C TRP A 244 -3.40 -17.95 4.82
N TYR A 245 -2.52 -18.12 5.82
CA TYR A 245 -1.83 -19.39 6.10
C TYR A 245 -2.80 -20.55 6.39
N PRO A 246 -2.64 -21.72 5.78
CA PRO A 246 -1.76 -22.06 4.66
C PRO A 246 -2.31 -21.49 3.33
N SER A 247 -1.51 -20.68 2.66
CA SER A 247 -1.95 -19.96 1.46
C SER A 247 -2.33 -20.92 0.33
N GLN A 248 -3.48 -20.69 -0.27
CA GLN A 248 -3.97 -21.40 -1.46
C GLN A 248 -3.67 -20.63 -2.76
N VAL A 249 -3.35 -19.34 -2.64
CA VAL A 249 -3.03 -18.45 -3.75
C VAL A 249 -2.02 -17.39 -3.34
N PHE A 250 -1.09 -17.04 -4.24
CA PHE A 250 -0.23 -15.88 -4.10
C PHE A 250 -0.82 -14.68 -4.85
N VAL A 251 -0.65 -13.53 -4.26
CA VAL A 251 -1.33 -12.32 -4.73
C VAL A 251 -0.59 -11.63 -5.88
N GLY A 252 0.73 -11.78 -5.95
CA GLY A 252 1.62 -11.18 -6.94
C GLY A 252 1.85 -9.68 -6.75
N ASP A 253 2.78 -9.14 -7.54
CA ASP A 253 3.04 -7.70 -7.65
C ASP A 253 1.78 -6.96 -8.10
N THR A 254 0.91 -7.63 -8.87
CA THR A 254 -0.40 -7.14 -9.32
C THR A 254 -1.24 -6.58 -8.18
N PHE A 255 -1.36 -7.31 -7.06
CA PHE A 255 -2.14 -6.85 -5.92
C PHE A 255 -1.47 -5.69 -5.18
N CYS A 256 -0.16 -5.73 -5.02
CA CYS A 256 0.60 -4.67 -4.37
C CYS A 256 0.48 -3.34 -5.12
N TYR A 257 0.55 -3.39 -6.44
CA TYR A 257 0.43 -2.21 -7.30
C TYR A 257 -0.99 -1.66 -7.35
N LEU A 258 -2.00 -2.53 -7.46
CA LEU A 258 -3.41 -2.15 -7.32
C LEU A 258 -3.66 -1.41 -6.01
N SER A 259 -3.23 -2.00 -4.91
CA SER A 259 -3.42 -1.47 -3.55
C SER A 259 -2.75 -0.11 -3.38
N GLY A 260 -1.46 -0.04 -3.71
CA GLY A 260 -0.68 1.18 -3.56
C GLY A 260 -1.21 2.33 -4.41
N MET A 261 -1.60 2.08 -5.67
CA MET A 261 -2.18 3.12 -6.53
C MET A 261 -3.56 3.54 -6.02
N THR A 262 -4.40 2.61 -5.55
CA THR A 262 -5.71 2.96 -4.98
C THR A 262 -5.55 3.89 -3.77
N PHE A 263 -4.61 3.61 -2.87
CA PHE A 263 -4.33 4.47 -1.71
C PHE A 263 -3.74 5.84 -2.11
N ALA A 264 -2.86 5.87 -3.11
CA ALA A 264 -2.32 7.12 -3.63
C ALA A 264 -3.42 7.98 -4.26
N VAL A 265 -4.28 7.40 -5.09
CA VAL A 265 -5.41 8.08 -5.74
C VAL A 265 -6.33 8.73 -4.71
N VAL A 266 -6.80 7.97 -3.72
CA VAL A 266 -7.72 8.51 -2.72
C VAL A 266 -7.05 9.55 -1.83
N GLY A 267 -5.77 9.38 -1.51
CA GLY A 267 -5.00 10.35 -0.73
C GLY A 267 -4.76 11.67 -1.47
N ILE A 268 -4.54 11.61 -2.79
CA ILE A 268 -4.27 12.78 -3.65
C ILE A 268 -5.58 13.54 -3.93
N ILE A 269 -6.60 12.88 -4.49
CA ILE A 269 -7.88 13.53 -4.83
C ILE A 269 -8.67 13.89 -3.57
N GLY A 270 -8.55 13.08 -2.51
CA GLY A 270 -9.15 13.35 -1.21
C GLY A 270 -8.47 14.46 -0.41
N HIS A 271 -7.35 15.01 -0.89
CA HIS A 271 -6.55 16.05 -0.22
C HIS A 271 -5.97 15.66 1.15
N PHE A 272 -5.80 14.36 1.42
CA PHE A 272 -5.22 13.85 2.66
C PHE A 272 -3.96 13.00 2.46
N SER A 273 -3.19 13.27 1.42
CA SER A 273 -1.97 12.52 1.05
C SER A 273 -0.97 12.40 2.20
N LYS A 274 -0.82 13.42 3.03
CA LYS A 274 0.04 13.40 4.23
C LYS A 274 -0.49 12.40 5.28
N THR A 275 -1.81 12.36 5.50
CA THR A 275 -2.45 11.39 6.41
C THR A 275 -2.32 9.97 5.87
N THR A 276 -2.45 9.79 4.55
CA THR A 276 -2.21 8.49 3.90
C THR A 276 -0.82 7.96 4.22
N LEU A 277 0.23 8.80 4.12
CA LEU A 277 1.60 8.41 4.49
C LEU A 277 1.74 7.97 5.96
N LEU A 278 0.98 8.55 6.88
CA LEU A 278 1.01 8.12 8.28
C LEU A 278 0.51 6.68 8.45
N PHE A 279 -0.42 6.21 7.62
CA PHE A 279 -0.86 4.82 7.67
C PHE A 279 0.17 3.83 7.10
N PHE A 280 1.22 4.33 6.44
CA PHE A 280 2.34 3.54 5.91
C PHE A 280 3.57 3.51 6.85
N ILE A 281 3.45 3.86 8.13
CA ILE A 281 4.58 3.88 9.07
C ILE A 281 5.40 2.58 9.07
N PRO A 282 4.82 1.36 9.17
CA PRO A 282 5.61 0.13 9.12
C PRO A 282 6.35 -0.07 7.80
N GLN A 283 5.73 0.30 6.68
CA GLN A 283 6.34 0.21 5.35
C GLN A 283 7.48 1.22 5.19
N ILE A 284 7.33 2.44 5.73
CA ILE A 284 8.39 3.45 5.78
C ILE A 284 9.57 2.92 6.62
N ILE A 285 9.31 2.38 7.81
CA ILE A 285 10.35 1.80 8.66
C ILE A 285 11.05 0.65 7.94
N ASN A 286 10.29 -0.27 7.32
CA ASN A 286 10.87 -1.37 6.55
C ASN A 286 11.72 -0.88 5.38
N PHE A 287 11.26 0.14 4.65
CA PHE A 287 12.01 0.73 3.54
C PHE A 287 13.32 1.34 4.05
N LEU A 288 13.28 2.21 5.06
CA LEU A 288 14.46 2.85 5.64
C LEU A 288 15.47 1.81 6.18
N TYR A 289 14.98 0.79 6.86
CA TYR A 289 15.81 -0.31 7.36
C TYR A 289 16.44 -1.12 6.23
N SER A 290 15.74 -1.26 5.10
CA SER A 290 16.21 -1.99 3.91
C SER A 290 17.16 -1.18 3.02
N VAL A 291 17.24 0.15 3.15
CA VAL A 291 18.04 1.05 2.30
C VAL A 291 19.48 0.55 2.06
N PRO A 292 20.24 0.08 3.08
CA PRO A 292 21.61 -0.36 2.85
C PRO A 292 21.72 -1.51 1.85
N GLN A 293 20.73 -2.44 1.85
CA GLN A 293 20.69 -3.58 0.92
C GLN A 293 20.02 -3.19 -0.41
N LEU A 294 18.93 -2.43 -0.40
CA LEU A 294 18.20 -2.02 -1.61
C LEU A 294 19.08 -1.21 -2.56
N PHE A 295 19.92 -0.32 -2.03
CA PHE A 295 20.84 0.51 -2.83
C PHE A 295 22.23 -0.10 -2.96
N HIS A 296 22.39 -1.38 -2.62
CA HIS A 296 23.67 -2.11 -2.74
C HIS A 296 24.85 -1.47 -2.00
N PHE A 297 24.61 -0.69 -0.95
CA PHE A 297 25.67 -0.23 -0.04
C PHE A 297 26.23 -1.40 0.80
N VAL A 298 25.40 -2.42 0.98
CA VAL A 298 25.74 -3.71 1.58
C VAL A 298 25.26 -4.80 0.62
N PRO A 299 25.94 -5.93 0.48
CA PRO A 299 25.51 -7.02 -0.38
C PRO A 299 24.09 -7.44 -0.11
N CYS A 300 23.29 -7.51 -1.18
CA CYS A 300 21.88 -7.87 -1.13
C CYS A 300 21.68 -9.24 -1.78
N PRO A 301 21.23 -10.27 -1.04
CA PRO A 301 20.88 -11.54 -1.65
C PRO A 301 19.62 -11.38 -2.54
N ARG A 302 19.47 -12.30 -3.51
CA ARG A 302 18.30 -12.27 -4.43
C ARG A 302 16.96 -12.31 -3.66
N HIS A 303 16.92 -13.11 -2.58
CA HIS A 303 15.75 -13.20 -1.70
C HIS A 303 16.15 -12.87 -0.26
N ARG A 304 15.43 -11.94 0.35
CA ARG A 304 15.61 -11.51 1.75
C ARG A 304 14.57 -12.13 2.69
N LEU A 305 13.85 -13.13 2.17
CA LEU A 305 12.82 -13.87 2.92
C LEU A 305 13.41 -14.58 4.13
N PRO A 306 12.63 -14.80 5.19
CA PRO A 306 13.07 -15.62 6.32
C PRO A 306 13.41 -17.05 5.87
N LYS A 307 14.31 -17.68 6.60
CA LYS A 307 14.71 -19.07 6.34
C LYS A 307 13.74 -20.02 7.05
N TYR A 308 13.21 -20.98 6.31
CA TYR A 308 12.36 -22.03 6.89
C TYR A 308 13.21 -23.19 7.44
N ASN A 309 12.98 -23.55 8.71
CA ASN A 309 13.57 -24.70 9.34
C ASN A 309 12.58 -25.87 9.31
N LYS A 310 12.93 -26.91 8.54
CA LYS A 310 12.08 -28.10 8.32
C LYS A 310 11.90 -28.97 9.56
N GLU A 311 12.86 -28.94 10.51
CA GLU A 311 12.81 -29.77 11.72
C GLU A 311 11.85 -29.16 12.75
N THR A 312 11.91 -27.83 12.94
CA THR A 312 11.12 -27.12 13.94
C THR A 312 9.80 -26.59 13.42
N ASP A 313 9.57 -26.62 12.09
CA ASP A 313 8.41 -26.01 11.40
C ASP A 313 8.25 -24.52 11.73
N LYS A 314 9.39 -23.79 11.76
CA LYS A 314 9.45 -22.38 12.11
C LYS A 314 10.28 -21.60 11.09
N LEU A 315 9.99 -20.31 11.00
CA LEU A 315 10.79 -19.33 10.28
C LEU A 315 11.88 -18.76 11.18
N GLU A 316 13.08 -18.69 10.65
CA GLU A 316 14.28 -18.12 11.27
C GLU A 316 14.73 -16.90 10.46
N SER A 317 15.46 -15.98 11.10
CA SER A 317 16.03 -14.84 10.38
C SER A 317 17.03 -15.32 9.33
N SER A 318 16.88 -14.84 8.10
CA SER A 318 17.88 -15.05 7.06
C SER A 318 19.09 -14.16 7.26
N ILE A 319 20.24 -14.60 6.78
CA ILE A 319 21.54 -13.96 7.00
C ILE A 319 22.20 -13.58 5.67
N THR A 320 22.99 -12.52 5.72
CA THR A 320 23.91 -12.12 4.65
C THR A 320 25.34 -12.13 5.20
N VAL A 321 26.27 -12.62 4.37
CA VAL A 321 27.70 -12.68 4.68
C VAL A 321 28.46 -11.81 3.72
N PHE A 322 29.36 -10.96 4.23
CA PHE A 322 30.16 -10.07 3.41
C PHE A 322 31.47 -9.70 4.12
N ASN A 323 32.44 -9.20 3.34
CA ASN A 323 33.70 -8.70 3.88
C ASN A 323 33.54 -7.22 4.24
N LYS A 324 33.83 -6.85 5.48
CA LYS A 324 33.75 -5.46 5.99
C LYS A 324 34.65 -4.49 5.21
N LEU A 325 35.77 -4.97 4.69
CA LEU A 325 36.72 -4.15 3.94
C LEU A 325 36.17 -3.72 2.56
N GLU A 326 35.31 -4.55 1.96
CA GLU A 326 34.71 -4.31 0.64
C GLU A 326 33.57 -3.29 0.66
N LEU A 327 33.06 -2.95 1.86
CA LEU A 327 31.98 -1.97 1.99
C LEU A 327 32.49 -0.56 1.63
N ASN A 328 31.67 0.18 0.87
CA ASN A 328 31.90 1.60 0.63
C ASN A 328 31.71 2.41 1.93
N ILE A 329 32.11 3.69 1.93
CA ILE A 329 32.05 4.56 3.12
C ILE A 329 30.60 4.67 3.65
N ILE A 330 29.61 4.83 2.76
CA ILE A 330 28.20 4.94 3.13
C ILE A 330 27.73 3.65 3.80
N GLY A 331 28.06 2.49 3.23
CA GLY A 331 27.73 1.18 3.82
C GLY A 331 28.34 1.02 5.21
N LYS A 332 29.59 1.41 5.41
CA LYS A 332 30.26 1.37 6.73
C LYS A 332 29.55 2.24 7.75
N VAL A 333 29.17 3.46 7.39
CA VAL A 333 28.45 4.40 8.27
C VAL A 333 27.06 3.85 8.63
N LEU A 334 26.30 3.41 7.63
CA LEU A 334 24.97 2.85 7.86
C LEU A 334 25.00 1.63 8.76
N MET A 335 25.92 0.69 8.51
CA MET A 335 26.08 -0.51 9.34
C MET A 335 26.58 -0.18 10.75
N TRP A 336 27.43 0.83 10.92
CA TRP A 336 27.85 1.32 12.22
C TRP A 336 26.65 1.87 13.01
N ILE A 337 25.78 2.68 12.38
CA ILE A 337 24.54 3.18 12.99
C ILE A 337 23.66 2.01 13.43
N LEU A 338 23.34 1.08 12.52
CA LEU A 338 22.50 -0.06 12.82
C LEU A 338 23.05 -0.94 13.96
N LYS A 339 24.37 -1.15 13.99
CA LYS A 339 25.05 -1.89 15.05
C LYS A 339 24.96 -1.16 16.39
N THR A 340 25.22 0.17 16.42
CA THR A 340 25.20 1.00 17.63
C THR A 340 23.83 1.00 18.29
N PHE A 341 22.75 1.08 17.49
CA PHE A 341 21.38 1.02 17.98
C PHE A 341 20.86 -0.41 18.21
N LYS A 342 21.72 -1.44 18.07
CA LYS A 342 21.37 -2.87 18.23
C LYS A 342 20.20 -3.31 17.33
N LEU A 343 20.08 -2.71 16.15
CA LEU A 343 19.05 -3.03 15.17
C LEU A 343 19.39 -4.25 14.31
N ILE A 344 20.62 -4.76 14.40
CA ILE A 344 21.12 -5.92 13.66
C ILE A 344 21.83 -6.88 14.58
N LYS A 345 21.76 -8.17 14.23
CA LYS A 345 22.61 -9.20 14.82
C LYS A 345 23.92 -9.24 14.02
N TRP A 346 25.00 -8.76 14.63
CA TRP A 346 26.33 -8.64 14.01
C TRP A 346 27.29 -9.65 14.61
N GLN A 347 27.89 -10.48 13.76
CA GLN A 347 28.97 -11.39 14.10
C GLN A 347 30.12 -11.15 13.14
N GLU A 348 31.32 -10.90 13.66
CA GLU A 348 32.52 -10.62 12.88
C GLU A 348 33.57 -11.68 13.22
N ASP A 349 34.12 -12.33 12.19
CA ASP A 349 35.19 -13.32 12.32
C ASP A 349 36.56 -12.63 12.31
N GLU A 350 37.61 -13.30 12.77
CA GLU A 350 39.02 -12.81 12.79
C GLU A 350 39.52 -12.36 11.41
N LYS A 351 38.94 -12.90 10.33
CA LYS A 351 39.25 -12.53 8.94
C LYS A 351 38.52 -11.28 8.42
N GLY A 352 37.74 -10.59 9.27
CA GLY A 352 36.93 -9.43 8.85
C GLY A 352 35.67 -9.79 8.05
N ILE A 353 35.29 -11.07 8.04
CA ILE A 353 34.03 -11.51 7.45
C ILE A 353 32.92 -11.24 8.44
N VAL A 354 31.88 -10.55 7.99
CA VAL A 354 30.73 -10.19 8.78
C VAL A 354 29.52 -11.03 8.38
N THR A 355 28.85 -11.58 9.37
CA THR A 355 27.54 -12.22 9.23
C THR A 355 26.52 -11.36 9.93
N CYS A 356 25.51 -10.89 9.20
CA CYS A 356 24.38 -10.16 9.77
C CYS A 356 23.05 -10.67 9.21
N ASN A 357 21.95 -10.34 9.89
CA ASN A 357 20.61 -10.62 9.38
C ASN A 357 20.29 -9.77 8.14
N ASN A 358 19.42 -10.25 7.24
CA ASN A 358 18.88 -9.45 6.17
C ASN A 358 18.04 -8.29 6.73
N LEU A 359 18.19 -7.13 6.10
CA LEU A 359 17.62 -5.87 6.57
C LEU A 359 16.17 -5.71 6.10
N THR A 360 15.27 -6.49 6.70
CA THR A 360 13.81 -6.36 6.54
C THR A 360 13.14 -6.40 7.90
N LEU A 361 11.98 -5.75 8.02
CA LEU A 361 11.21 -5.72 9.26
C LEU A 361 10.83 -7.15 9.74
N ILE A 362 10.58 -8.07 8.81
CA ILE A 362 10.32 -9.48 9.09
C ILE A 362 11.51 -10.12 9.82
N ASN A 363 12.73 -9.95 9.27
CA ASN A 363 13.94 -10.47 9.89
C ASN A 363 14.26 -9.76 11.21
N PHE A 364 13.98 -8.46 11.32
CA PHE A 364 14.14 -7.70 12.56
C PHE A 364 13.28 -8.27 13.69
N ILE A 365 12.04 -8.65 13.42
CA ILE A 365 11.19 -9.30 14.42
C ILE A 365 11.80 -10.64 14.83
N LEU A 366 12.21 -11.46 13.85
CA LEU A 366 12.78 -12.80 14.11
C LEU A 366 14.08 -12.78 14.91
N ILE A 367 14.93 -11.75 14.76
CA ILE A 367 16.15 -11.66 15.60
C ILE A 367 15.85 -11.31 17.05
N ASN A 368 14.72 -10.62 17.31
CA ASN A 368 14.33 -10.21 18.66
C ASN A 368 13.43 -11.24 19.37
N THR A 369 12.57 -11.93 18.63
CA THR A 369 11.62 -12.91 19.19
C THR A 369 12.10 -14.35 19.11
N GLY A 370 13.13 -14.63 18.28
CA GLY A 370 13.55 -15.98 17.94
C GLY A 370 12.67 -16.63 16.85
N PRO A 371 12.87 -17.93 16.56
CA PRO A 371 12.13 -18.65 15.54
C PRO A 371 10.63 -18.73 15.82
N LEU A 372 9.80 -18.33 14.86
CA LEU A 372 8.33 -18.30 14.96
C LEU A 372 7.66 -19.13 13.88
N LYS A 373 6.43 -19.60 14.13
CA LYS A 373 5.55 -20.10 13.07
C LYS A 373 5.09 -18.95 12.16
N GLU A 374 4.96 -19.21 10.88
CA GLU A 374 4.59 -18.20 9.88
C GLU A 374 3.31 -17.42 10.25
N PRO A 375 2.16 -18.05 10.61
CA PRO A 375 0.95 -17.30 10.95
C PRO A 375 1.13 -16.43 12.20
N THR A 376 1.97 -16.83 13.15
CA THR A 376 2.29 -16.01 14.33
C THR A 376 3.08 -14.77 13.92
N LEU A 377 4.07 -14.92 13.03
CA LEU A 377 4.88 -13.82 12.52
C LEU A 377 4.02 -12.83 11.73
N THR A 378 3.15 -13.32 10.83
CA THR A 378 2.18 -12.49 10.10
C THR A 378 1.28 -11.74 11.09
N THR A 379 0.72 -12.41 12.10
CA THR A 379 -0.15 -11.76 13.10
C THR A 379 0.58 -10.65 13.85
N ILE A 380 1.84 -10.83 14.24
CA ILE A 380 2.66 -9.80 14.91
C ILE A 380 2.81 -8.57 13.99
N LEU A 381 3.12 -8.78 12.71
CA LEU A 381 3.26 -7.68 11.74
C LEU A 381 1.94 -6.93 11.51
N LEU A 382 0.82 -7.65 11.47
CA LEU A 382 -0.51 -7.02 11.36
C LEU A 382 -0.88 -6.23 12.63
N ILE A 383 -0.51 -6.72 13.82
CA ILE A 383 -0.67 -5.96 15.08
C ILE A 383 0.17 -4.68 15.05
N ILE A 384 1.42 -4.76 14.57
CA ILE A 384 2.27 -3.57 14.40
C ILE A 384 1.61 -2.57 13.44
N GLN A 385 0.99 -3.06 12.35
CA GLN A 385 0.25 -2.21 11.41
C GLN A 385 -0.95 -1.52 12.09
N ILE A 386 -1.72 -2.23 12.92
CA ILE A 386 -2.84 -1.66 13.68
C ILE A 386 -2.35 -0.60 14.67
N ILE A 387 -1.30 -0.90 15.45
CA ILE A 387 -0.71 0.06 16.40
C ILE A 387 -0.22 1.31 15.66
N SER A 388 0.42 1.15 14.52
CA SER A 388 0.88 2.27 13.68
C SER A 388 -0.28 3.09 13.13
N SER A 389 -1.40 2.46 12.78
CA SER A 389 -2.62 3.19 12.39
C SER A 389 -3.21 3.99 13.54
N ILE A 390 -3.24 3.44 14.75
CA ILE A 390 -3.68 4.18 15.95
C ILE A 390 -2.74 5.37 16.19
N LEU A 391 -1.43 5.17 16.09
CA LEU A 391 -0.45 6.26 16.20
C LEU A 391 -0.69 7.34 15.11
N ALA A 392 -1.02 6.94 13.89
CA ALA A 392 -1.36 7.87 12.80
C ALA A 392 -2.58 8.75 13.17
N PHE A 393 -3.62 8.19 13.78
CA PHE A 393 -4.77 8.96 14.28
C PHE A 393 -4.37 9.91 15.41
N ILE A 394 -3.51 9.48 16.33
CA ILE A 394 -2.98 10.35 17.40
C ILE A 394 -2.18 11.52 16.80
N ILE A 395 -1.36 11.26 15.79
CA ILE A 395 -0.61 12.32 15.11
C ILE A 395 -1.57 13.27 14.37
N ARG A 396 -2.58 12.74 13.67
CA ARG A 396 -3.49 13.52 12.82
C ARG A 396 -4.41 14.43 13.64
N TYR A 397 -4.92 14.00 14.78
CA TYR A 397 -5.90 14.75 15.56
C TYR A 397 -5.27 15.45 16.78
N PRO A 398 -4.93 14.77 17.89
CA PRO A 398 -4.45 15.48 19.09
C PRO A 398 -3.11 16.19 18.86
N LEU A 399 -2.16 15.58 18.15
CA LEU A 399 -0.84 16.18 17.98
C LEU A 399 -0.88 17.29 16.91
N ALA A 400 -1.63 17.13 15.83
CA ALA A 400 -1.74 18.15 14.81
C ALA A 400 -2.38 19.43 15.33
N SER A 401 -3.35 19.38 16.26
CA SER A 401 -3.96 20.56 16.86
C SER A 401 -2.97 21.45 17.63
N ILE A 402 -1.86 20.87 18.13
CA ILE A 402 -0.80 21.63 18.81
C ILE A 402 0.02 22.43 17.76
N PHE A 403 0.26 21.87 16.60
CA PHE A 403 1.15 22.43 15.57
C PHE A 403 0.43 23.25 14.51
N TYR A 404 -0.87 23.10 14.35
CA TYR A 404 -1.69 23.77 13.34
C TYR A 404 -2.89 24.46 14.00
N ASP A 405 -3.45 25.45 13.33
CA ASP A 405 -4.73 26.05 13.71
C ASP A 405 -5.83 25.22 13.00
N ILE A 406 -6.35 24.22 13.69
CA ILE A 406 -7.38 23.29 13.22
C ILE A 406 -8.67 23.60 14.02
#